data_5516efea8e24d9f773ccc825a0f83020
#
_entry.id   5516efea8e24d9f773ccc825a0f83020
#
_cell.length_a   1.000
_cell.length_b   1.000
_cell.length_c   1.000
_cell.angle_alpha   90.00
_cell.angle_beta   90.00
_cell.angle_gamma   90.00
#
_symmetry.space_group_name_H-M   'P 1'
#
loop_
_entity.id
_entity.type
_entity.pdbx_description
1 polymer ?
#
loop_
_entity_poly.entity_id
_entity_poly.type
_entity_poly.pdbx_seq_one_letter_code
_entity_poly.pdbx_strand_id
1 'polypeptide(L)'
;MSGSAVAGRSGAVALVLSLGLLGSGTSHAAVPTDVSDRSKSCPASGEVPGIGHNPMFTDGNVALFAGGNYTVDGGSAEAEGLLVVKGDATFAKDSGGTFNVGRVGAGSGILPESGDVMLAVGGDLSIAKGTTVDVGHGLTAGPRYGGSVHVGKGIDEKGNLETNGGERKSGVGAKEALSPYDTFDRTIGDESSSLGALKPTGTTVSEGGTVTFKSTGASKGNLQVFEISAADLDGTSTFLFEGIPDGASVVVNVTGSHTVSVAPMSVGFNGDRADTYDSPVFGEAASRILYNFEGSTSLTLGGGGNFMGSLLAPKASADLTASTNGRVYIGGDVKTHGSGNETHNYPWSGSPAFKCKPKPSQPEKPAPPVPTTPGKSVSPSPTQPGESTPPPTESTKPSQPAPTESESTPAPTESSPAPSKGEGSLATTGAQVTMYAAAAAVLGALGFGLLAFTRRRRSRA
;
A
#
# COMPACT_ATOMS: atom_id res chain seq x y z
N MET A 1 51.93 54.37 -40.99
CA MET A 1 51.20 54.83 -42.15
C MET A 1 49.74 54.59 -41.90
N SER A 2 49.03 55.68 -41.82
CA SER A 2 47.59 55.91 -42.04
C SER A 2 46.59 54.89 -41.47
N GLY A 3 45.73 55.14 -40.56
CA GLY A 3 44.93 56.36 -40.45
C GLY A 3 43.51 56.05 -40.91
N SER A 4 42.55 56.03 -40.02
CA SER A 4 41.29 56.72 -40.18
C SER A 4 40.26 56.31 -39.11
N ALA A 5 39.88 57.27 -38.32
CA ALA A 5 38.73 57.26 -37.44
C ALA A 5 37.49 57.56 -38.24
N VAL A 6 36.36 56.93 -37.89
CA VAL A 6 35.01 57.47 -38.21
C VAL A 6 34.15 57.43 -36.96
N ALA A 7 33.74 58.61 -36.58
CA ALA A 7 32.76 58.91 -35.55
C ALA A 7 31.31 58.65 -36.10
N GLY A 8 30.40 58.19 -35.30
CA GLY A 8 29.01 58.05 -35.68
C GLY A 8 28.03 57.98 -34.51
N ARG A 9 27.59 59.12 -34.10
CA ARG A 9 26.25 59.55 -33.62
C ARG A 9 25.50 58.71 -32.60
N SER A 10 25.38 59.30 -31.44
CA SER A 10 24.36 59.09 -30.38
C SER A 10 22.94 59.20 -30.87
N GLY A 11 22.14 58.19 -30.60
CA GLY A 11 20.68 58.25 -30.69
C GLY A 11 20.10 57.79 -29.36
N ALA A 12 19.64 58.78 -28.55
CA ALA A 12 18.90 58.50 -27.34
C ALA A 12 17.49 58.07 -27.68
N VAL A 13 17.13 56.84 -27.29
CA VAL A 13 15.73 56.37 -27.27
C VAL A 13 15.31 56.27 -25.81
N ALA A 14 14.39 57.14 -25.42
CA ALA A 14 13.73 57.09 -24.12
C ALA A 14 12.83 55.88 -24.08
N LEU A 15 13.15 54.91 -23.24
CA LEU A 15 12.30 53.77 -22.93
C LEU A 15 11.48 54.09 -21.68
N VAL A 16 10.19 54.30 -21.86
CA VAL A 16 9.20 54.44 -20.79
C VAL A 16 9.06 53.12 -20.09
N LEU A 17 9.57 53.01 -18.84
CA LEU A 17 9.29 51.88 -17.97
C LEU A 17 7.87 52.01 -17.42
N SER A 18 6.93 51.26 -17.98
CA SER A 18 5.68 50.92 -17.31
C SER A 18 5.94 49.77 -16.33
N LEU A 19 5.99 50.11 -15.02
CA LEU A 19 5.95 49.13 -13.94
C LEU A 19 4.58 48.45 -13.95
N GLY A 20 4.49 47.30 -14.63
CA GLY A 20 3.41 46.34 -14.43
C GLY A 20 3.76 45.52 -13.19
N LEU A 21 3.06 45.70 -12.08
CA LEU A 21 3.03 44.73 -10.98
C LEU A 21 2.41 43.44 -11.53
N LEU A 22 3.27 42.52 -11.99
CA LEU A 22 2.89 41.13 -12.15
C LEU A 22 2.96 40.51 -10.75
N GLY A 23 1.82 40.43 -10.11
CA GLY A 23 1.63 39.56 -8.97
C GLY A 23 2.00 38.13 -9.39
N SER A 24 3.12 37.64 -8.86
CA SER A 24 3.48 36.22 -8.92
C SER A 24 2.47 35.41 -8.11
N GLY A 25 1.30 35.21 -8.68
CA GLY A 25 0.42 34.15 -8.23
C GLY A 25 1.16 32.83 -8.50
N THR A 26 1.71 32.23 -7.46
CA THR A 26 2.08 30.81 -7.50
C THR A 26 0.79 30.05 -7.82
N SER A 27 0.57 29.75 -9.10
CA SER A 27 -0.42 28.77 -9.50
C SER A 27 0.04 27.41 -8.97
N HIS A 28 -0.36 27.11 -7.74
CA HIS A 28 -0.40 25.73 -7.31
C HIS A 28 -1.34 25.05 -8.29
N ALA A 29 -0.80 24.18 -9.14
CA ALA A 29 -1.62 23.32 -9.97
C ALA A 29 -2.61 22.64 -9.02
N ALA A 30 -3.89 22.90 -9.23
CA ALA A 30 -4.93 22.27 -8.44
C ALA A 30 -4.79 20.76 -8.67
N VAL A 31 -4.36 20.02 -7.66
CA VAL A 31 -4.40 18.57 -7.67
C VAL A 31 -5.84 18.18 -8.02
N PRO A 32 -6.06 17.30 -9.01
CA PRO A 32 -7.41 16.87 -9.33
C PRO A 32 -8.11 16.38 -8.07
N THR A 33 -9.15 17.07 -7.66
CA THR A 33 -9.87 16.80 -6.41
C THR A 33 -10.60 15.46 -6.41
N ASP A 34 -10.68 14.80 -7.54
CA ASP A 34 -11.47 13.57 -7.71
C ASP A 34 -10.78 12.27 -7.25
N VAL A 35 -9.44 12.26 -7.14
CA VAL A 35 -8.68 11.05 -6.76
C VAL A 35 -8.91 10.65 -5.31
N SER A 36 -9.29 11.60 -4.47
CA SER A 36 -9.35 11.43 -3.01
C SER A 36 -10.76 11.28 -2.43
N ASP A 37 -11.78 11.27 -3.26
CA ASP A 37 -13.17 11.41 -2.76
C ASP A 37 -13.85 10.07 -2.43
N ARG A 38 -13.13 8.94 -2.55
CA ARG A 38 -13.70 7.61 -2.34
C ARG A 38 -13.44 6.99 -0.98
N SER A 39 -12.51 7.55 -0.20
CA SER A 39 -12.27 7.04 1.15
C SER A 39 -13.38 7.51 2.10
N LYS A 40 -14.11 6.60 2.70
CA LYS A 40 -15.16 6.91 3.68
C LYS A 40 -14.60 7.22 5.06
N SER A 41 -13.47 6.63 5.38
CA SER A 41 -12.78 6.86 6.65
C SER A 41 -11.28 6.96 6.42
N CYS A 42 -10.70 8.04 6.83
CA CYS A 42 -9.26 8.23 6.81
C CYS A 42 -8.73 8.13 8.22
N PRO A 43 -7.46 7.72 8.41
CA PRO A 43 -6.82 7.79 9.72
C PRO A 43 -6.84 9.22 10.24
N ALA A 44 -6.89 9.38 11.53
CA ALA A 44 -6.70 10.68 12.16
C ALA A 44 -5.36 11.29 11.74
N SER A 45 -5.27 12.61 11.71
CA SER A 45 -4.03 13.29 11.32
C SER A 45 -2.89 12.84 12.25
N GLY A 46 -1.83 12.29 11.66
CA GLY A 46 -0.66 11.77 12.39
C GLY A 46 -0.76 10.32 12.81
N GLU A 47 -1.89 9.66 12.62
CA GLU A 47 -2.00 8.21 12.84
C GLU A 47 -1.22 7.45 11.77
N VAL A 48 -0.49 6.44 12.18
CA VAL A 48 0.34 5.60 11.33
C VAL A 48 -0.28 4.22 11.26
N PRO A 49 -0.54 3.65 10.07
CA PRO A 49 -1.00 2.27 9.94
C PRO A 49 -0.02 1.30 10.58
N GLY A 50 -0.54 0.31 11.30
CA GLY A 50 0.24 -0.76 11.88
C GLY A 50 0.04 -2.07 11.14
N ILE A 51 0.97 -3.00 11.26
CA ILE A 51 0.85 -4.33 10.67
C ILE A 51 -0.23 -5.14 11.39
N GLY A 52 -1.06 -5.84 10.61
CA GLY A 52 -2.06 -6.77 11.13
C GLY A 52 -3.19 -6.13 11.91
N HIS A 53 -3.36 -4.83 11.83
CA HIS A 53 -4.52 -4.15 12.39
C HIS A 53 -5.75 -4.44 11.52
N ASN A 54 -6.89 -4.68 12.17
CA ASN A 54 -8.15 -4.71 11.44
C ASN A 54 -8.37 -3.36 10.75
N PRO A 55 -9.01 -3.35 9.59
CA PRO A 55 -9.19 -2.14 8.80
C PRO A 55 -9.94 -1.10 9.62
N MET A 56 -9.30 0.02 9.82
CA MET A 56 -9.88 1.19 10.46
C MET A 56 -10.44 2.14 9.41
N PHE A 57 -10.03 1.99 8.15
CA PHE A 57 -10.42 2.87 7.04
C PHE A 57 -10.18 2.17 5.70
N THR A 58 -10.85 2.66 4.65
CA THR A 58 -10.66 2.19 3.29
C THR A 58 -9.64 3.06 2.57
N ASP A 59 -8.85 2.44 1.71
CA ASP A 59 -7.94 3.19 0.85
C ASP A 59 -8.59 3.50 -0.51
N GLY A 60 -9.00 4.73 -0.68
CA GLY A 60 -9.51 5.23 -1.96
C GLY A 60 -8.42 5.74 -2.91
N ASN A 61 -7.15 5.70 -2.51
CA ASN A 61 -6.02 6.18 -3.30
C ASN A 61 -5.30 5.05 -4.02
N VAL A 62 -4.53 5.42 -5.04
CA VAL A 62 -3.67 4.50 -5.77
C VAL A 62 -2.56 4.00 -4.86
N ALA A 63 -2.45 2.69 -4.71
CA ALA A 63 -1.38 2.05 -3.93
C ALA A 63 -0.19 1.67 -4.80
N LEU A 64 -0.45 1.13 -6.00
CA LEU A 64 0.56 0.87 -7.00
C LEU A 64 0.13 1.46 -8.34
N PHE A 65 1.00 2.24 -8.96
CA PHE A 65 0.83 2.82 -10.28
C PHE A 65 1.96 2.40 -11.21
N ALA A 66 1.61 1.79 -12.33
CA ALA A 66 2.49 1.53 -13.46
C ALA A 66 2.05 2.40 -14.64
N GLY A 67 2.88 3.37 -15.01
CA GLY A 67 2.62 4.24 -16.16
C GLY A 67 2.81 3.55 -17.52
N GLY A 68 3.53 2.43 -17.53
CA GLY A 68 3.66 1.47 -18.64
C GLY A 68 2.89 0.19 -18.35
N ASN A 69 3.54 -0.95 -18.62
CA ASN A 69 2.99 -2.28 -18.39
C ASN A 69 3.26 -2.77 -16.96
N TYR A 70 2.45 -3.71 -16.51
CA TYR A 70 2.65 -4.40 -15.24
C TYR A 70 2.77 -5.90 -15.48
N THR A 71 3.88 -6.48 -15.03
CA THR A 71 4.15 -7.91 -15.22
C THR A 71 4.40 -8.58 -13.88
N VAL A 72 3.64 -9.63 -13.60
CA VAL A 72 3.84 -10.56 -12.48
C VAL A 72 4.33 -11.87 -13.04
N ASP A 73 5.52 -12.27 -12.63
CA ASP A 73 6.01 -13.63 -12.87
C ASP A 73 6.69 -14.19 -11.60
N GLY A 74 7.49 -15.22 -11.70
CA GLY A 74 8.11 -15.84 -10.52
C GLY A 74 7.09 -16.30 -9.50
N GLY A 75 7.35 -16.02 -8.24
CA GLY A 75 6.54 -16.38 -7.09
C GLY A 75 5.84 -15.21 -6.40
N SER A 76 5.83 -14.02 -6.98
CA SER A 76 5.20 -12.83 -6.36
C SER A 76 3.79 -13.12 -5.86
N ALA A 77 3.43 -12.60 -4.67
CA ALA A 77 2.24 -13.00 -3.95
C ALA A 77 1.08 -12.01 -4.05
N GLU A 78 1.37 -10.70 -3.90
CA GLU A 78 0.27 -9.76 -3.73
C GLU A 78 0.62 -8.28 -3.99
N ALA A 79 -0.45 -7.51 -4.23
CA ALA A 79 -0.45 -6.04 -4.24
C ALA A 79 -1.67 -5.54 -3.45
N GLU A 80 -1.42 -4.94 -2.27
CA GLU A 80 -2.47 -4.30 -1.48
C GLU A 80 -2.99 -3.01 -2.13
N GLY A 81 -4.25 -2.70 -1.88
CA GLY A 81 -4.89 -1.47 -2.31
C GLY A 81 -5.20 -1.45 -3.81
N LEU A 82 -5.33 -0.27 -4.39
CA LEU A 82 -5.67 -0.08 -5.80
C LEU A 82 -4.43 -0.17 -6.69
N LEU A 83 -4.42 -1.14 -7.58
CA LEU A 83 -3.44 -1.31 -8.65
C LEU A 83 -3.95 -0.63 -9.94
N VAL A 84 -3.22 0.38 -10.41
CA VAL A 84 -3.51 1.11 -11.66
C VAL A 84 -2.38 0.87 -12.65
N VAL A 85 -2.72 0.35 -13.83
CA VAL A 85 -1.79 0.05 -14.92
C VAL A 85 -2.25 0.80 -16.17
N LYS A 86 -1.43 1.73 -16.70
CA LYS A 86 -1.82 2.47 -17.91
C LYS A 86 -1.68 1.64 -19.19
N GLY A 87 -0.70 0.75 -19.23
CA GLY A 87 -0.47 -0.20 -20.32
C GLY A 87 -1.22 -1.51 -20.13
N ASP A 88 -0.58 -2.59 -20.53
CA ASP A 88 -1.09 -3.94 -20.39
C ASP A 88 -0.67 -4.55 -19.05
N ALA A 89 -1.52 -5.41 -18.47
CA ALA A 89 -1.20 -6.17 -17.26
C ALA A 89 -1.11 -7.66 -17.59
N THR A 90 -0.01 -8.30 -17.18
CA THR A 90 0.25 -9.71 -17.40
C THR A 90 0.54 -10.41 -16.08
N PHE A 91 -0.21 -11.46 -15.79
CA PHE A 91 -0.03 -12.31 -14.62
C PHE A 91 0.33 -13.72 -15.07
N ALA A 92 1.59 -14.12 -14.85
CA ALA A 92 2.14 -15.38 -15.36
C ALA A 92 3.11 -15.99 -14.33
N LYS A 93 2.59 -16.48 -13.20
CA LYS A 93 3.43 -17.09 -12.15
C LYS A 93 4.08 -18.38 -12.64
N ASP A 94 5.39 -18.53 -12.43
CA ASP A 94 6.21 -19.64 -12.96
C ASP A 94 5.69 -21.02 -12.55
N SER A 95 5.29 -21.17 -11.30
CA SER A 95 4.73 -22.40 -10.74
C SER A 95 3.20 -22.39 -10.63
N GLY A 96 2.55 -21.37 -11.20
CA GLY A 96 1.12 -21.12 -11.00
C GLY A 96 0.82 -20.58 -9.60
N GLY A 97 -0.45 -20.66 -9.21
CA GLY A 97 -0.93 -20.20 -7.92
C GLY A 97 -1.56 -18.82 -7.95
N THR A 98 -1.90 -18.28 -6.77
CA THR A 98 -2.66 -17.04 -6.64
C THR A 98 -1.75 -15.83 -6.54
N PHE A 99 -2.16 -14.73 -7.18
CA PHE A 99 -1.70 -13.38 -6.92
C PHE A 99 -2.89 -12.55 -6.42
N ASN A 100 -2.78 -12.01 -5.22
CA ASN A 100 -3.86 -11.24 -4.61
C ASN A 100 -3.77 -9.77 -4.96
N VAL A 101 -4.92 -9.10 -5.17
CA VAL A 101 -5.01 -7.67 -5.43
C VAL A 101 -6.08 -7.03 -4.54
N GLY A 102 -5.76 -5.88 -3.99
CA GLY A 102 -6.68 -5.07 -3.21
C GLY A 102 -6.67 -5.42 -1.73
N ARG A 103 -7.55 -6.29 -1.30
CA ARG A 103 -7.50 -6.83 0.06
C ARG A 103 -6.59 -8.05 0.08
N VAL A 104 -5.62 -8.04 0.98
CA VAL A 104 -4.62 -9.10 1.14
C VAL A 104 -4.42 -9.43 2.63
N GLY A 105 -3.36 -10.14 2.97
CA GLY A 105 -3.14 -10.73 4.27
C GLY A 105 -3.02 -9.77 5.45
N ALA A 106 -1.81 -9.39 5.78
CA ALA A 106 -1.49 -8.63 6.99
C ALA A 106 -1.20 -7.15 6.70
N GLY A 107 -0.26 -6.85 5.91
CA GLY A 107 0.15 -5.55 5.41
C GLY A 107 -0.15 -4.33 6.28
N SER A 108 -0.60 -3.28 5.65
CA SER A 108 -0.89 -2.00 6.30
C SER A 108 -2.14 -1.99 7.19
N GLY A 109 -3.01 -2.98 7.07
CA GLY A 109 -4.34 -2.95 7.69
C GLY A 109 -5.34 -2.01 7.00
N ILE A 110 -4.93 -1.35 5.90
CA ILE A 110 -5.82 -0.52 5.08
C ILE A 110 -6.57 -1.41 4.11
N LEU A 111 -7.90 -1.46 4.21
CA LEU A 111 -8.71 -2.23 3.28
C LEU A 111 -9.48 -1.31 2.33
N PRO A 112 -9.54 -1.68 1.02
CA PRO A 112 -10.51 -1.12 0.10
C PRO A 112 -11.93 -1.47 0.55
N GLU A 113 -12.91 -0.67 0.14
CA GLU A 113 -14.31 -1.04 0.34
C GLU A 113 -14.73 -2.17 -0.60
N SER A 114 -15.63 -3.03 -0.09
CA SER A 114 -16.22 -4.11 -0.90
C SER A 114 -16.87 -3.55 -2.16
N GLY A 115 -16.45 -4.08 -3.32
CA GLY A 115 -16.94 -3.69 -4.64
C GLY A 115 -16.26 -2.47 -5.24
N ASP A 116 -15.30 -1.85 -4.56
CA ASP A 116 -14.48 -0.80 -5.17
C ASP A 116 -13.57 -1.37 -6.27
N VAL A 117 -13.17 -0.51 -7.21
CA VAL A 117 -12.18 -0.90 -8.22
C VAL A 117 -10.84 -1.09 -7.53
N MET A 118 -10.27 -2.28 -7.65
CA MET A 118 -8.98 -2.64 -7.07
C MET A 118 -7.93 -2.96 -8.12
N LEU A 119 -8.39 -3.28 -9.36
CA LEU A 119 -7.51 -3.46 -10.51
C LEU A 119 -8.07 -2.65 -11.68
N ALA A 120 -7.32 -1.63 -12.11
CA ALA A 120 -7.64 -0.79 -13.26
C ALA A 120 -6.53 -0.91 -14.31
N VAL A 121 -6.86 -1.38 -15.52
CA VAL A 121 -5.91 -1.62 -16.60
C VAL A 121 -6.36 -0.86 -17.85
N GLY A 122 -5.50 0.01 -18.37
CA GLY A 122 -5.82 0.80 -19.59
C GLY A 122 -5.72 -0.01 -20.88
N GLY A 123 -4.83 -1.00 -20.91
CA GLY A 123 -4.60 -1.91 -22.02
C GLY A 123 -5.36 -3.24 -21.89
N ASP A 124 -4.67 -4.33 -22.24
CA ASP A 124 -5.15 -5.70 -22.11
C ASP A 124 -4.77 -6.31 -20.75
N LEU A 125 -5.63 -7.17 -20.21
CA LEU A 125 -5.34 -8.00 -19.04
C LEU A 125 -5.13 -9.45 -19.50
N SER A 126 -3.94 -9.99 -19.24
CA SER A 126 -3.59 -11.37 -19.58
C SER A 126 -3.29 -12.18 -18.32
N ILE A 127 -3.93 -13.35 -18.19
CA ILE A 127 -3.72 -14.27 -17.07
C ILE A 127 -3.33 -15.63 -17.60
N ALA A 128 -2.09 -16.05 -17.33
CA ALA A 128 -1.54 -17.28 -17.84
C ALA A 128 -2.19 -18.50 -17.17
N LYS A 129 -2.15 -19.64 -17.88
CA LYS A 129 -2.65 -20.91 -17.36
C LYS A 129 -1.98 -21.27 -16.03
N GLY A 130 -2.78 -21.67 -15.05
CA GLY A 130 -2.32 -22.05 -13.71
C GLY A 130 -2.18 -20.86 -12.75
N THR A 131 -2.27 -19.61 -13.23
CA THR A 131 -2.30 -18.42 -12.40
C THR A 131 -3.72 -18.04 -12.07
N THR A 132 -3.99 -17.66 -10.82
CA THR A 132 -5.24 -17.04 -10.36
C THR A 132 -4.93 -15.62 -9.93
N VAL A 133 -5.67 -14.64 -10.45
CA VAL A 133 -5.70 -13.27 -9.93
C VAL A 133 -6.94 -13.14 -9.06
N ASP A 134 -6.73 -12.98 -7.76
CA ASP A 134 -7.79 -12.91 -6.75
C ASP A 134 -7.93 -11.46 -6.27
N VAL A 135 -9.04 -10.82 -6.65
CA VAL A 135 -9.28 -9.39 -6.42
C VAL A 135 -10.32 -9.20 -5.33
N GLY A 136 -9.92 -8.58 -4.22
CA GLY A 136 -10.81 -8.30 -3.11
C GLY A 136 -11.23 -9.52 -2.31
N HIS A 137 -10.31 -10.47 -2.12
CA HIS A 137 -10.55 -11.69 -1.35
C HIS A 137 -11.16 -11.43 0.03
N GLY A 138 -12.23 -12.13 0.37
CA GLY A 138 -12.87 -12.07 1.68
C GLY A 138 -13.59 -10.76 2.00
N LEU A 139 -13.75 -9.84 1.05
CA LEU A 139 -14.56 -8.64 1.22
C LEU A 139 -16.04 -8.96 0.99
N THR A 140 -16.77 -9.11 2.09
CA THR A 140 -18.18 -9.53 2.08
C THR A 140 -19.11 -8.57 2.83
N ALA A 141 -18.61 -7.40 3.24
CA ALA A 141 -19.39 -6.40 3.96
C ALA A 141 -20.07 -5.41 3.01
N GLY A 142 -21.29 -4.99 3.35
CA GLY A 142 -22.03 -3.97 2.60
C GLY A 142 -22.87 -4.53 1.45
N PRO A 143 -23.41 -3.64 0.60
CA PRO A 143 -24.29 -4.00 -0.52
C PRO A 143 -23.55 -4.56 -1.74
N ARG A 144 -22.22 -4.47 -1.78
CA ARG A 144 -21.33 -4.98 -2.83
C ARG A 144 -20.30 -5.89 -2.20
N TYR A 145 -19.73 -6.80 -2.98
CA TYR A 145 -18.76 -7.79 -2.52
C TYR A 145 -17.50 -7.73 -3.38
N GLY A 146 -16.41 -8.30 -2.87
CA GLY A 146 -15.17 -8.49 -3.56
C GLY A 146 -14.52 -7.19 -4.02
N GLY A 147 -13.71 -7.29 -5.07
CA GLY A 147 -13.03 -6.17 -5.72
C GLY A 147 -13.37 -6.09 -7.21
N SER A 148 -13.66 -4.90 -7.71
CA SER A 148 -13.98 -4.68 -9.10
C SER A 148 -12.72 -4.57 -9.97
N VAL A 149 -12.85 -5.03 -11.23
CA VAL A 149 -11.79 -5.01 -12.24
C VAL A 149 -12.28 -4.25 -13.47
N HIS A 150 -11.56 -3.20 -13.86
CA HIS A 150 -11.84 -2.41 -15.05
C HIS A 150 -10.69 -2.54 -16.05
N VAL A 151 -10.99 -2.93 -17.31
CA VAL A 151 -10.01 -3.15 -18.37
C VAL A 151 -10.41 -2.38 -19.61
N GLY A 152 -9.49 -1.57 -20.12
CA GLY A 152 -9.74 -0.72 -21.29
C GLY A 152 -9.95 -1.51 -22.57
N LYS A 153 -9.18 -2.56 -22.77
CA LYS A 153 -9.28 -3.46 -23.92
C LYS A 153 -9.87 -4.82 -23.53
N GLY A 154 -9.20 -5.92 -23.85
CA GLY A 154 -9.66 -7.28 -23.63
C GLY A 154 -9.11 -7.94 -22.36
N ILE A 155 -9.72 -9.06 -22.01
CA ILE A 155 -9.21 -9.97 -20.97
C ILE A 155 -8.90 -11.31 -21.65
N ASP A 156 -7.60 -11.70 -21.67
CA ASP A 156 -7.15 -13.04 -22.08
C ASP A 156 -6.99 -13.92 -20.82
N GLU A 157 -8.03 -14.65 -20.47
CA GLU A 157 -8.12 -15.44 -19.26
C GLU A 157 -7.85 -16.91 -19.56
N LYS A 158 -6.56 -17.31 -19.64
CA LYS A 158 -6.15 -18.70 -19.70
C LYS A 158 -6.03 -19.34 -18.31
N GLY A 159 -5.83 -18.51 -17.29
CA GLY A 159 -5.92 -18.82 -15.87
C GLY A 159 -7.28 -18.42 -15.29
N ASN A 160 -7.31 -17.95 -14.06
CA ASN A 160 -8.54 -17.54 -13.39
C ASN A 160 -8.48 -16.07 -12.98
N LEU A 161 -9.60 -15.36 -13.15
CA LEU A 161 -9.83 -14.05 -12.56
C LEU A 161 -10.98 -14.15 -11.56
N GLU A 162 -10.68 -14.05 -10.29
CA GLU A 162 -11.65 -14.09 -9.20
C GLU A 162 -11.89 -12.67 -8.67
N THR A 163 -13.11 -12.17 -8.76
CA THR A 163 -13.48 -10.83 -8.26
C THR A 163 -14.27 -10.90 -6.96
N ASN A 164 -14.55 -12.11 -6.47
CA ASN A 164 -15.27 -12.36 -5.22
C ASN A 164 -16.66 -11.68 -5.15
N GLY A 165 -17.27 -11.46 -6.30
CA GLY A 165 -18.56 -10.76 -6.45
C GLY A 165 -18.44 -9.30 -6.89
N GLY A 166 -17.24 -8.79 -7.08
CA GLY A 166 -16.98 -7.47 -7.67
C GLY A 166 -17.28 -7.43 -9.17
N GLU A 167 -17.41 -6.25 -9.70
CA GLU A 167 -17.73 -6.02 -11.12
C GLU A 167 -16.53 -6.34 -12.01
N ARG A 168 -16.80 -6.93 -13.20
CA ARG A 168 -15.82 -7.10 -14.28
C ARG A 168 -16.25 -6.27 -15.48
N LYS A 169 -15.45 -5.28 -15.84
CA LYS A 169 -15.64 -4.50 -17.07
C LYS A 169 -14.44 -4.68 -18.00
N SER A 170 -14.69 -4.91 -19.28
CA SER A 170 -13.66 -4.93 -20.32
C SER A 170 -14.14 -4.23 -21.59
N GLY A 171 -13.22 -3.76 -22.41
CA GLY A 171 -13.53 -3.05 -23.65
C GLY A 171 -14.15 -1.66 -23.44
N VAL A 172 -13.98 -1.08 -22.25
CA VAL A 172 -14.59 0.24 -21.94
C VAL A 172 -13.74 1.42 -22.41
N GLY A 173 -12.54 1.16 -22.94
CA GLY A 173 -11.55 2.17 -23.29
C GLY A 173 -10.69 2.59 -22.09
N ALA A 174 -9.43 2.93 -22.37
CA ALA A 174 -8.44 3.24 -21.34
C ALA A 174 -8.91 4.36 -20.39
N LYS A 175 -9.51 5.42 -20.91
CA LYS A 175 -9.95 6.55 -20.09
C LYS A 175 -11.03 6.16 -19.07
N GLU A 176 -11.98 5.34 -19.46
CA GLU A 176 -13.04 4.88 -18.54
C GLU A 176 -12.47 3.87 -17.54
N ALA A 177 -11.69 2.90 -18.01
CA ALA A 177 -11.08 1.89 -17.15
C ALA A 177 -10.21 2.50 -16.04
N LEU A 178 -9.47 3.55 -16.38
CA LEU A 178 -8.55 4.22 -15.45
C LEU A 178 -9.18 5.37 -14.66
N SER A 179 -10.43 5.74 -14.94
CA SER A 179 -11.07 6.86 -14.23
C SER A 179 -11.25 6.58 -12.73
N PRO A 180 -10.89 7.53 -11.86
CA PRO A 180 -10.45 8.91 -12.13
C PRO A 180 -8.92 9.07 -12.20
N TYR A 181 -8.15 8.02 -12.41
CA TYR A 181 -6.69 7.97 -12.33
C TYR A 181 -5.99 8.08 -13.70
N ASP A 182 -6.71 8.38 -14.76
CA ASP A 182 -6.20 8.46 -16.14
C ASP A 182 -5.07 9.50 -16.35
N THR A 183 -4.98 10.47 -15.44
CA THR A 183 -3.92 11.51 -15.41
C THR A 183 -2.97 11.39 -14.21
N PHE A 184 -2.94 10.27 -13.53
CA PHE A 184 -2.13 10.10 -12.32
C PHE A 184 -0.62 10.18 -12.58
N ASP A 185 -0.17 9.86 -13.79
CA ASP A 185 1.19 10.10 -14.27
C ASP A 185 1.63 11.57 -14.15
N ARG A 186 0.72 12.49 -14.42
CA ARG A 186 0.99 13.92 -14.20
C ARG A 186 1.13 14.23 -12.70
N THR A 187 0.24 13.67 -11.88
CA THR A 187 0.30 13.86 -10.42
C THR A 187 1.63 13.42 -9.84
N ILE A 188 2.14 12.24 -10.23
CA ILE A 188 3.43 11.77 -9.73
C ILE A 188 4.60 12.58 -10.29
N GLY A 189 4.53 13.08 -11.51
CA GLY A 189 5.53 13.97 -12.10
C GLY A 189 5.62 15.32 -11.37
N ASP A 190 4.48 15.94 -11.13
CA ASP A 190 4.39 17.24 -10.44
C ASP A 190 4.85 17.10 -8.98
N GLU A 191 4.46 16.03 -8.29
CA GLU A 191 4.89 15.78 -6.91
C GLU A 191 6.40 15.52 -6.83
N SER A 192 6.95 14.69 -7.73
CA SER A 192 8.37 14.40 -7.79
C SER A 192 9.19 15.70 -7.99
N SER A 193 8.78 16.54 -8.92
CA SER A 193 9.46 17.81 -9.17
C SER A 193 9.35 18.78 -7.99
N SER A 194 8.20 18.80 -7.33
CA SER A 194 7.98 19.63 -6.14
C SER A 194 8.85 19.20 -4.97
N LEU A 195 9.01 17.89 -4.77
CA LEU A 195 9.86 17.33 -3.73
C LEU A 195 11.36 17.48 -4.08
N GLY A 196 11.72 17.34 -5.36
CA GLY A 196 13.09 17.52 -5.85
C GLY A 196 13.62 18.96 -5.67
N ALA A 197 12.71 19.94 -5.65
CA ALA A 197 13.06 21.35 -5.41
C ALA A 197 13.32 21.68 -3.93
N LEU A 198 13.02 20.79 -3.00
CA LEU A 198 13.22 21.03 -1.57
C LEU A 198 14.70 20.98 -1.20
N LYS A 199 15.10 21.88 -0.28
CA LYS A 199 16.47 21.90 0.22
C LYS A 199 16.66 20.82 1.30
N PRO A 200 17.81 20.12 1.30
CA PRO A 200 18.14 19.18 2.35
C PRO A 200 18.12 19.83 3.75
N THR A 201 17.58 19.10 4.71
CA THR A 201 17.50 19.49 6.14
C THR A 201 18.35 18.58 7.03
N GLY A 202 19.03 17.63 6.42
CA GLY A 202 19.91 16.65 7.07
C GLY A 202 21.15 16.37 6.24
N THR A 203 21.94 15.44 6.71
CA THR A 203 23.15 14.95 6.03
C THR A 203 22.98 13.50 5.60
N THR A 204 23.65 13.14 4.51
CA THR A 204 23.67 11.77 3.99
C THR A 204 25.12 11.30 3.90
N VAL A 205 25.39 10.07 4.34
CA VAL A 205 26.69 9.40 4.23
C VAL A 205 26.47 8.02 3.61
N SER A 206 27.20 7.70 2.55
CA SER A 206 27.20 6.38 1.91
C SER A 206 28.58 5.74 2.08
N GLU A 207 28.64 4.58 2.72
CA GLU A 207 29.89 3.86 2.96
C GLU A 207 29.62 2.35 3.08
N GLY A 208 30.38 1.54 2.33
CA GLY A 208 30.38 0.08 2.48
C GLY A 208 29.01 -0.60 2.30
N GLY A 209 28.16 -0.08 1.40
CA GLY A 209 26.80 -0.61 1.17
C GLY A 209 25.78 -0.17 2.23
N THR A 210 26.17 0.75 3.11
CA THR A 210 25.29 1.39 4.09
C THR A 210 25.09 2.85 3.75
N VAL A 211 23.85 3.32 3.76
CA VAL A 211 23.53 4.74 3.66
C VAL A 211 22.88 5.20 4.97
N THR A 212 23.42 6.28 5.53
CA THR A 212 22.89 6.91 6.75
C THR A 212 22.32 8.28 6.42
N PHE A 213 21.06 8.49 6.69
CA PHE A 213 20.32 9.73 6.61
C PHE A 213 20.14 10.29 8.02
N LYS A 214 20.88 11.38 8.34
CA LYS A 214 20.90 11.94 9.67
C LYS A 214 20.26 13.33 9.72
N SER A 215 19.21 13.48 10.51
CA SER A 215 18.61 14.80 10.77
C SER A 215 19.58 15.68 11.54
N THR A 216 19.67 16.95 11.15
CA THR A 216 20.47 17.94 11.90
C THR A 216 19.64 18.67 12.95
N GLY A 217 18.34 18.36 13.07
CA GLY A 217 17.42 19.08 13.95
C GLY A 217 17.11 20.52 13.49
N ALA A 218 17.65 20.93 12.34
CA ALA A 218 17.52 22.30 11.84
C ALA A 218 16.13 22.62 11.28
N SER A 219 15.34 21.61 10.93
CA SER A 219 13.98 21.83 10.44
C SER A 219 12.99 21.90 11.61
N LYS A 220 12.33 23.04 11.74
CA LYS A 220 11.17 23.22 12.65
C LYS A 220 9.87 22.63 12.10
N GLY A 221 9.95 21.95 10.96
CA GLY A 221 8.80 21.39 10.24
C GLY A 221 8.71 19.87 10.41
N ASN A 222 7.52 19.35 10.09
CA ASN A 222 7.24 17.91 10.11
C ASN A 222 7.82 17.15 8.89
N LEU A 223 8.74 17.76 8.12
CA LEU A 223 9.35 17.16 6.95
C LEU A 223 10.88 17.22 7.03
N GLN A 224 11.52 16.06 6.95
CA GLN A 224 12.96 15.90 6.82
C GLN A 224 13.30 15.61 5.36
N VAL A 225 14.25 16.36 4.80
CA VAL A 225 14.68 16.20 3.41
C VAL A 225 16.15 15.81 3.37
N PHE A 226 16.43 14.73 2.67
CA PHE A 226 17.77 14.24 2.41
C PHE A 226 18.01 14.22 0.91
N GLU A 227 19.28 14.33 0.51
CA GLU A 227 19.72 14.19 -0.87
C GLU A 227 20.84 13.16 -0.95
N ILE A 228 20.77 12.32 -1.98
CA ILE A 228 21.82 11.35 -2.32
C ILE A 228 21.90 11.23 -3.84
N SER A 229 23.11 11.07 -4.37
CA SER A 229 23.23 10.76 -5.80
C SER A 229 22.78 9.32 -6.07
N ALA A 230 22.24 9.08 -7.25
CA ALA A 230 21.88 7.73 -7.70
C ALA A 230 23.11 6.79 -7.66
N ALA A 231 24.29 7.29 -7.96
CA ALA A 231 25.54 6.53 -7.92
C ALA A 231 25.95 6.12 -6.49
N ASP A 232 25.72 7.00 -5.50
CA ASP A 232 26.04 6.71 -4.10
C ASP A 232 24.99 5.81 -3.43
N LEU A 233 23.77 5.77 -3.98
CA LEU A 233 22.69 4.89 -3.53
C LEU A 233 22.82 3.49 -4.14
N ASP A 234 23.40 3.37 -5.32
CA ASP A 234 23.54 2.09 -6.02
C ASP A 234 24.34 1.07 -5.19
N GLY A 235 23.87 -0.18 -5.17
CA GLY A 235 24.48 -1.26 -4.37
C GLY A 235 24.17 -1.20 -2.87
N THR A 236 23.34 -0.26 -2.40
CA THR A 236 22.98 -0.15 -0.98
C THR A 236 22.15 -1.35 -0.52
N SER A 237 22.51 -1.88 0.66
CA SER A 237 21.78 -2.96 1.33
C SER A 237 21.32 -2.58 2.73
N THR A 238 21.90 -1.57 3.34
CA THR A 238 21.54 -1.09 4.68
C THR A 238 21.19 0.39 4.63
N PHE A 239 20.01 0.71 5.16
CA PHE A 239 19.46 2.07 5.21
C PHE A 239 19.26 2.47 6.66
N LEU A 240 19.86 3.58 7.10
CA LEU A 240 19.75 4.08 8.47
C LEU A 240 19.17 5.48 8.46
N PHE A 241 18.10 5.69 9.23
CA PHE A 241 17.47 6.99 9.48
C PHE A 241 17.69 7.36 10.93
N GLU A 242 18.45 8.44 11.18
CA GLU A 242 18.87 8.84 12.52
C GLU A 242 18.37 10.24 12.90
N GLY A 243 17.88 10.36 14.13
CA GLY A 243 17.46 11.64 14.70
C GLY A 243 16.25 12.23 13.99
N ILE A 244 15.40 11.40 13.36
CA ILE A 244 14.16 11.83 12.74
C ILE A 244 13.19 12.27 13.85
N PRO A 245 12.72 13.53 13.86
CA PRO A 245 11.78 14.00 14.87
C PRO A 245 10.47 13.21 14.87
N ASP A 246 9.87 13.07 16.04
CA ASP A 246 8.58 12.39 16.19
C ASP A 246 7.52 13.00 15.26
N GLY A 247 6.83 12.16 14.54
CA GLY A 247 5.79 12.58 13.60
C GLY A 247 6.30 13.21 12.30
N ALA A 248 7.62 13.38 12.11
CA ALA A 248 8.15 13.93 10.87
C ALA A 248 8.10 12.93 9.72
N SER A 249 7.72 13.39 8.54
CA SER A 249 7.86 12.65 7.28
C SER A 249 9.27 12.84 6.72
N VAL A 250 9.72 11.88 5.94
CA VAL A 250 11.05 11.84 5.33
C VAL A 250 10.92 11.81 3.82
N VAL A 251 11.70 12.64 3.13
CA VAL A 251 11.94 12.58 1.69
C VAL A 251 13.42 12.35 1.45
N VAL A 252 13.71 11.33 0.65
CA VAL A 252 15.06 11.09 0.10
C VAL A 252 15.02 11.44 -1.38
N ASN A 253 15.56 12.60 -1.75
CA ASN A 253 15.73 13.01 -3.15
C ASN A 253 16.95 12.30 -3.73
N VAL A 254 16.72 11.41 -4.69
CA VAL A 254 17.78 10.70 -5.41
C VAL A 254 18.08 11.48 -6.69
N THR A 255 19.27 12.09 -6.72
CA THR A 255 19.69 12.97 -7.82
C THR A 255 20.48 12.23 -8.89
N GLY A 256 20.44 12.75 -10.12
CA GLY A 256 21.09 12.12 -11.28
C GLY A 256 20.14 11.18 -12.03
N SER A 257 20.63 10.68 -13.17
CA SER A 257 19.85 9.86 -14.12
C SER A 257 20.34 8.41 -14.22
N HIS A 258 21.15 7.97 -13.25
CA HIS A 258 21.69 6.61 -13.27
C HIS A 258 20.60 5.57 -12.97
N THR A 259 20.80 4.37 -13.47
CA THR A 259 20.13 3.19 -12.98
C THR A 259 20.49 2.96 -11.52
N VAL A 260 19.51 2.66 -10.68
CA VAL A 260 19.74 2.36 -9.26
C VAL A 260 19.33 0.92 -8.99
N SER A 261 20.23 0.15 -8.40
CA SER A 261 19.96 -1.20 -7.94
C SER A 261 20.29 -1.29 -6.45
N VAL A 262 19.30 -1.61 -5.64
CA VAL A 262 19.48 -1.83 -4.21
C VAL A 262 18.91 -3.19 -3.81
N ALA A 263 19.46 -3.78 -2.75
CA ALA A 263 19.01 -5.06 -2.21
C ALA A 263 18.85 -4.92 -0.69
N PRO A 264 17.70 -4.41 -0.20
CA PRO A 264 17.52 -4.12 1.22
C PRO A 264 17.65 -5.38 2.08
N MET A 265 18.58 -5.34 3.02
CA MET A 265 18.83 -6.38 4.02
C MET A 265 18.52 -5.88 5.43
N SER A 266 18.62 -4.57 5.64
CA SER A 266 18.36 -3.96 6.93
C SER A 266 17.95 -2.50 6.76
N VAL A 267 16.90 -2.11 7.47
CA VAL A 267 16.47 -0.71 7.60
C VAL A 267 16.37 -0.37 9.08
N GLY A 268 17.13 0.64 9.51
CA GLY A 268 17.08 1.21 10.86
C GLY A 268 16.33 2.54 10.88
N PHE A 269 15.48 2.75 11.85
CA PHE A 269 14.75 4.00 12.05
C PHE A 269 14.87 4.44 13.52
N ASN A 270 15.59 5.54 13.74
CA ASN A 270 15.91 6.08 15.07
C ASN A 270 16.52 5.06 16.04
N GLY A 271 17.34 4.14 15.54
CA GLY A 271 18.03 3.13 16.33
C GLY A 271 17.32 1.78 16.41
N ASP A 272 16.05 1.70 16.05
CA ASP A 272 15.29 0.45 15.97
C ASP A 272 15.37 -0.15 14.56
N ARG A 273 15.39 -1.47 14.48
CA ARG A 273 15.28 -2.17 13.19
C ARG A 273 13.84 -2.09 12.68
N ALA A 274 13.63 -1.54 11.48
CA ALA A 274 12.31 -1.25 10.95
C ALA A 274 11.77 -2.29 9.95
N ASP A 275 12.62 -3.11 9.36
CA ASP A 275 12.30 -4.00 8.24
C ASP A 275 11.83 -5.41 8.63
N THR A 276 11.50 -5.64 9.90
CA THR A 276 10.93 -6.91 10.38
C THR A 276 9.49 -6.71 10.82
N TYR A 277 8.62 -7.67 10.50
CA TYR A 277 7.18 -7.55 10.77
C TYR A 277 6.79 -7.42 12.25
N ASP A 278 7.66 -7.84 13.15
CA ASP A 278 7.51 -7.69 14.60
C ASP A 278 8.06 -6.36 15.15
N SER A 279 8.64 -5.53 14.28
CA SER A 279 9.18 -4.24 14.68
C SER A 279 8.08 -3.26 15.11
N PRO A 280 8.24 -2.60 16.28
CA PRO A 280 7.29 -1.59 16.72
C PRO A 280 7.27 -0.34 15.83
N VAL A 281 8.33 -0.11 15.04
CA VAL A 281 8.45 1.05 14.14
C VAL A 281 8.24 0.69 12.66
N PHE A 282 7.80 -0.54 12.35
CA PHE A 282 7.59 -0.96 10.96
C PHE A 282 6.61 -0.04 10.22
N GLY A 283 5.39 0.12 10.73
CA GLY A 283 4.37 0.96 10.11
C GLY A 283 4.77 2.44 10.07
N GLU A 284 5.52 2.90 11.08
CA GLU A 284 6.07 4.25 11.11
C GLU A 284 7.07 4.48 9.99
N ALA A 285 8.08 3.65 9.86
CA ALA A 285 9.08 3.74 8.79
C ALA A 285 8.42 3.63 7.41
N ALA A 286 7.52 2.65 7.23
CA ALA A 286 6.78 2.44 5.98
C ALA A 286 5.98 3.68 5.54
N SER A 287 5.29 4.34 6.49
CA SER A 287 4.42 5.48 6.18
C SER A 287 5.14 6.82 6.17
N ARG A 288 6.32 6.93 6.76
CA ARG A 288 7.01 8.23 6.87
C ARG A 288 8.06 8.45 5.81
N ILE A 289 8.62 7.41 5.20
CA ILE A 289 9.70 7.51 4.23
C ILE A 289 9.15 7.53 2.81
N LEU A 290 9.69 8.40 1.97
CA LEU A 290 9.49 8.40 0.52
C LEU A 290 10.82 8.65 -0.17
N TYR A 291 11.14 7.80 -1.14
CA TYR A 291 12.27 7.98 -2.04
C TYR A 291 11.79 8.56 -3.37
N ASN A 292 12.31 9.72 -3.72
CA ASN A 292 11.99 10.44 -4.95
C ASN A 292 13.12 10.29 -5.98
N PHE A 293 12.90 9.45 -6.96
CA PHE A 293 13.81 9.16 -8.08
C PHE A 293 13.47 10.04 -9.29
N GLU A 294 13.59 11.36 -9.15
CA GLU A 294 13.14 12.31 -10.19
C GLU A 294 13.81 12.09 -11.55
N GLY A 295 15.12 11.77 -11.56
CA GLY A 295 15.92 11.63 -12.75
C GLY A 295 16.21 10.21 -13.20
N SER A 296 16.01 9.20 -12.35
CA SER A 296 16.34 7.80 -12.64
C SER A 296 15.44 7.23 -13.73
N THR A 297 16.02 6.39 -14.58
CA THR A 297 15.31 5.74 -15.70
C THR A 297 15.06 4.25 -15.47
N SER A 298 15.79 3.65 -14.50
CA SER A 298 15.62 2.25 -14.12
C SER A 298 15.88 2.09 -12.63
N LEU A 299 15.05 1.30 -11.98
CA LEU A 299 15.14 0.98 -10.56
C LEU A 299 15.02 -0.53 -10.37
N THR A 300 15.98 -1.13 -9.66
CA THR A 300 15.92 -2.53 -9.24
C THR A 300 15.89 -2.59 -7.72
N LEU A 301 14.83 -3.21 -7.17
CA LEU A 301 14.77 -3.60 -5.77
C LEU A 301 14.97 -5.10 -5.67
N GLY A 302 16.22 -5.50 -5.49
CA GLY A 302 16.67 -6.88 -5.46
C GLY A 302 16.51 -7.55 -4.11
N GLY A 303 16.80 -8.85 -4.08
CA GLY A 303 16.78 -9.66 -2.86
C GLY A 303 15.38 -10.08 -2.41
N GLY A 304 15.29 -10.56 -1.18
CA GLY A 304 14.04 -11.03 -0.56
C GLY A 304 13.72 -10.30 0.74
N GLY A 305 14.31 -9.12 0.97
CA GLY A 305 14.06 -8.30 2.15
C GLY A 305 12.86 -7.37 2.01
N ASN A 306 12.65 -6.55 3.04
CA ASN A 306 11.61 -5.52 3.07
C ASN A 306 12.22 -4.15 2.76
N PHE A 307 11.79 -3.53 1.68
CA PHE A 307 12.05 -2.12 1.42
C PHE A 307 11.02 -1.27 2.16
N MET A 308 11.49 -0.30 2.94
CA MET A 308 10.64 0.52 3.81
C MET A 308 10.46 1.92 3.23
N GLY A 309 9.24 2.32 3.00
CA GLY A 309 8.86 3.61 2.43
C GLY A 309 8.33 3.54 1.01
N SER A 310 7.73 4.64 0.57
CA SER A 310 7.14 4.78 -0.76
C SER A 310 8.19 5.05 -1.84
N LEU A 311 7.91 4.61 -3.06
CA LEU A 311 8.71 4.83 -4.26
C LEU A 311 8.00 5.81 -5.20
N LEU A 312 8.68 6.86 -5.58
CA LEU A 312 8.21 7.86 -6.55
C LEU A 312 9.26 8.00 -7.66
N ALA A 313 9.00 7.39 -8.81
CA ALA A 313 9.93 7.34 -9.92
C ALA A 313 9.22 7.59 -11.26
N PRO A 314 8.87 8.85 -11.59
CA PRO A 314 7.99 9.19 -12.71
C PRO A 314 8.60 8.92 -14.09
N LYS A 315 9.90 8.67 -14.19
CA LYS A 315 10.61 8.42 -15.46
C LYS A 315 11.21 7.02 -15.55
N ALA A 316 11.15 6.25 -14.45
CA ALA A 316 11.80 4.94 -14.39
C ALA A 316 10.83 3.81 -14.74
N SER A 317 11.41 2.70 -15.20
CA SER A 317 10.82 1.36 -15.07
C SER A 317 11.40 0.69 -13.82
N ALA A 318 10.67 -0.24 -13.21
CA ALA A 318 11.06 -0.92 -11.99
C ALA A 318 11.03 -2.43 -12.12
N ASP A 319 12.06 -3.08 -11.54
CA ASP A 319 12.18 -4.53 -11.37
C ASP A 319 12.23 -4.85 -9.87
N LEU A 320 11.23 -5.60 -9.38
CA LEU A 320 10.99 -5.79 -7.96
C LEU A 320 11.02 -7.27 -7.58
N THR A 321 11.99 -7.66 -6.75
CA THR A 321 12.02 -8.98 -6.10
C THR A 321 11.94 -8.87 -4.57
N ALA A 322 12.27 -7.72 -3.99
CA ALA A 322 12.02 -7.41 -2.59
C ALA A 322 10.54 -7.05 -2.36
N SER A 323 10.05 -7.27 -1.15
CA SER A 323 8.76 -6.73 -0.71
C SER A 323 8.86 -5.21 -0.51
N THR A 324 7.81 -4.48 -0.90
CA THR A 324 7.74 -3.03 -0.72
C THR A 324 6.71 -2.67 0.35
N ASN A 325 7.09 -1.82 1.27
CA ASN A 325 6.24 -1.35 2.37
C ASN A 325 6.08 0.16 2.24
N GLY A 326 5.17 0.55 1.39
CA GLY A 326 4.91 1.90 0.94
C GLY A 326 4.20 1.88 -0.40
N ARG A 327 3.74 3.02 -0.87
CA ARG A 327 3.14 3.13 -2.19
C ARG A 327 4.20 3.11 -3.28
N VAL A 328 3.86 2.55 -4.44
CA VAL A 328 4.79 2.37 -5.56
C VAL A 328 4.27 3.14 -6.76
N TYR A 329 4.92 4.23 -7.13
CA TYR A 329 4.53 5.12 -8.22
C TYR A 329 5.63 5.17 -9.28
N ILE A 330 5.46 4.39 -10.33
CA ILE A 330 6.43 4.20 -11.41
C ILE A 330 5.84 4.71 -12.73
N GLY A 331 6.55 5.60 -13.41
CA GLY A 331 6.06 6.17 -14.68
C GLY A 331 6.26 5.28 -15.90
N GLY A 332 7.13 4.28 -15.81
CA GLY A 332 7.39 3.26 -16.84
C GLY A 332 6.75 1.91 -16.49
N ASP A 333 7.39 0.84 -16.98
CA ASP A 333 6.97 -0.53 -16.71
C ASP A 333 7.31 -0.96 -15.28
N VAL A 334 6.49 -1.84 -14.71
CA VAL A 334 6.77 -2.50 -13.44
C VAL A 334 6.76 -4.00 -13.65
N LYS A 335 7.84 -4.65 -13.22
CA LYS A 335 7.93 -6.09 -13.15
C LYS A 335 8.10 -6.52 -11.70
N THR A 336 7.30 -7.48 -11.24
CA THR A 336 7.44 -8.11 -9.93
C THR A 336 7.59 -9.61 -10.10
N HIS A 337 8.67 -10.21 -9.55
CA HIS A 337 9.02 -11.59 -9.83
C HIS A 337 9.81 -12.29 -8.70
N GLY A 338 9.68 -11.83 -7.49
CA GLY A 338 10.35 -12.43 -6.34
C GLY A 338 9.83 -13.81 -5.95
N SER A 339 10.23 -14.29 -4.80
CA SER A 339 9.76 -15.54 -4.20
C SER A 339 8.85 -15.23 -3.03
N GLY A 340 7.59 -14.91 -3.31
CA GLY A 340 6.60 -14.51 -2.32
C GLY A 340 6.74 -13.05 -1.88
N ASN A 341 7.34 -12.20 -2.72
CA ASN A 341 7.38 -10.77 -2.45
C ASN A 341 6.00 -10.14 -2.60
N GLU A 342 5.78 -9.09 -1.82
CA GLU A 342 4.49 -8.43 -1.59
C GLU A 342 4.65 -6.92 -1.74
N THR A 343 3.57 -6.24 -2.12
CA THR A 343 3.49 -4.78 -2.10
C THR A 343 2.44 -4.37 -1.09
N HIS A 344 2.87 -3.73 0.01
CA HIS A 344 2.00 -3.30 1.08
C HIS A 344 1.68 -1.80 0.96
N ASN A 345 0.40 -1.46 1.13
CA ASN A 345 -0.13 -0.13 0.92
C ASN A 345 0.01 0.76 2.16
N TYR A 346 1.20 1.33 2.38
CA TYR A 346 1.42 2.34 3.41
C TYR A 346 1.41 3.74 2.79
N PRO A 347 0.36 4.56 3.02
CA PRO A 347 0.32 5.93 2.48
C PRO A 347 1.43 6.79 3.07
N TRP A 348 2.16 7.50 2.22
CA TRP A 348 3.15 8.46 2.72
C TRP A 348 2.49 9.67 3.37
N SER A 349 2.90 10.00 4.59
CA SER A 349 2.26 11.02 5.42
C SER A 349 2.64 12.47 5.06
N GLY A 350 3.63 12.67 4.18
CA GLY A 350 4.25 13.98 3.94
C GLY A 350 3.52 14.90 2.96
N SER A 351 2.86 14.37 1.92
CA SER A 351 2.20 15.17 0.90
C SER A 351 0.68 15.11 0.94
N PRO A 352 -0.01 16.25 0.79
CA PRO A 352 -1.46 16.26 0.58
C PRO A 352 -1.92 15.49 -0.66
N ALA A 353 -1.06 15.41 -1.72
CA ALA A 353 -1.40 14.72 -2.96
C ALA A 353 -1.63 13.22 -2.75
N PHE A 354 -0.93 12.62 -1.79
CA PHE A 354 -0.98 11.19 -1.48
C PHE A 354 -1.69 10.86 -0.16
N LYS A 355 -2.21 11.86 0.54
CA LYS A 355 -2.95 11.65 1.78
C LYS A 355 -4.37 11.19 1.50
N CYS A 356 -4.86 10.29 2.33
CA CYS A 356 -6.27 10.02 2.44
C CYS A 356 -7.02 11.32 2.83
N LYS A 357 -8.10 11.63 2.13
CA LYS A 357 -8.96 12.76 2.46
C LYS A 357 -10.32 12.24 2.93
N PRO A 358 -10.81 12.68 4.11
CA PRO A 358 -12.15 12.34 4.54
C PRO A 358 -13.15 12.82 3.49
N LYS A 359 -14.11 11.98 3.14
CA LYS A 359 -15.24 12.42 2.34
C LYS A 359 -15.99 13.49 3.13
N PRO A 360 -16.29 14.67 2.55
CA PRO A 360 -17.17 15.62 3.21
C PRO A 360 -18.45 14.89 3.62
N SER A 361 -18.81 14.96 4.91
CA SER A 361 -20.08 14.43 5.37
C SER A 361 -21.17 15.13 4.56
N GLN A 362 -21.86 14.37 3.72
CA GLN A 362 -23.07 14.90 3.10
C GLN A 362 -24.00 15.32 4.23
N PRO A 363 -24.61 16.52 4.18
CA PRO A 363 -25.65 16.85 5.11
C PRO A 363 -26.65 15.71 5.11
N GLU A 364 -26.90 15.15 6.28
CA GLU A 364 -27.87 14.06 6.42
C GLU A 364 -29.16 14.56 5.81
N LYS A 365 -29.63 13.90 4.75
CA LYS A 365 -30.89 14.23 4.12
C LYS A 365 -31.94 14.17 5.23
N PRO A 366 -32.68 15.27 5.51
CA PRO A 366 -33.68 15.23 6.57
C PRO A 366 -34.50 13.96 6.43
N ALA A 367 -34.60 13.21 7.52
CA ALA A 367 -35.44 12.00 7.54
C ALA A 367 -36.83 12.37 7.01
N PRO A 368 -37.44 11.56 6.13
CA PRO A 368 -38.81 11.81 5.69
C PRO A 368 -39.70 11.98 6.92
N PRO A 369 -40.60 12.97 6.93
CA PRO A 369 -41.48 13.12 8.06
C PRO A 369 -42.26 11.80 8.29
N VAL A 370 -42.16 11.31 9.52
CA VAL A 370 -42.90 10.11 9.93
C VAL A 370 -44.39 10.36 9.61
N PRO A 371 -45.04 9.47 8.86
CA PRO A 371 -46.48 9.64 8.62
C PRO A 371 -47.21 9.65 9.95
N THR A 372 -47.74 10.80 10.33
CA THR A 372 -48.66 10.88 11.46
C THR A 372 -49.94 10.16 11.05
N THR A 373 -50.17 9.00 11.64
CA THR A 373 -51.43 8.28 11.52
C THR A 373 -52.57 9.22 11.99
N PRO A 374 -53.61 9.44 11.20
CA PRO A 374 -54.73 10.25 11.66
C PRO A 374 -55.34 9.62 12.92
N GLY A 375 -55.36 10.41 13.99
CA GLY A 375 -55.95 9.97 15.25
C GLY A 375 -57.41 9.57 15.03
N LYS A 376 -57.75 8.34 15.42
CA LYS A 376 -59.13 7.91 15.49
C LYS A 376 -59.88 8.83 16.44
N SER A 377 -60.86 9.53 15.90
CA SER A 377 -61.88 10.23 16.67
C SER A 377 -62.54 9.30 17.67
N VAL A 378 -62.36 9.58 18.96
CA VAL A 378 -63.06 8.86 20.04
C VAL A 378 -64.41 9.48 20.18
N SER A 379 -65.44 8.73 19.80
CA SER A 379 -66.83 9.04 20.11
C SER A 379 -67.11 8.73 21.60
N PRO A 380 -67.83 9.59 22.33
CA PRO A 380 -68.11 9.35 23.75
C PRO A 380 -69.11 8.20 23.92
N SER A 381 -68.73 7.26 24.80
CA SER A 381 -69.64 6.13 25.21
C SER A 381 -70.38 6.51 26.48
N PRO A 382 -71.66 6.10 26.61
CA PRO A 382 -72.47 6.43 27.76
C PRO A 382 -72.14 5.55 28.98
N THR A 383 -72.30 6.19 30.14
CA THR A 383 -72.11 5.66 31.49
C THR A 383 -73.22 4.66 31.84
N GLN A 384 -72.86 3.52 32.40
CA GLN A 384 -73.77 2.77 33.29
C GLN A 384 -73.01 2.01 34.39
N PRO A 385 -73.64 1.79 35.57
CA PRO A 385 -72.92 1.55 36.82
C PRO A 385 -72.85 0.09 37.26
N GLY A 386 -71.87 -0.19 38.01
CA GLY A 386 -71.67 -1.06 39.13
C GLY A 386 -72.14 -2.50 39.11
N GLU A 387 -71.25 -3.42 39.38
CA GLU A 387 -71.42 -4.41 40.45
C GLU A 387 -70.11 -5.22 40.70
N SER A 388 -69.91 -5.43 41.95
CA SER A 388 -69.05 -6.14 42.86
C SER A 388 -68.32 -7.40 42.40
N THR A 389 -67.13 -7.45 42.93
CA THR A 389 -66.15 -8.56 43.23
C THR A 389 -66.85 -9.86 43.77
N PRO A 390 -66.20 -11.07 43.81
CA PRO A 390 -64.91 -11.33 44.46
C PRO A 390 -63.98 -12.35 43.80
N PRO A 391 -62.75 -12.57 44.43
CA PRO A 391 -61.70 -13.40 43.93
C PRO A 391 -61.67 -14.79 44.58
N PRO A 392 -60.63 -15.55 44.66
CA PRO A 392 -59.65 -16.09 43.70
C PRO A 392 -59.61 -17.62 43.66
N THR A 393 -58.86 -18.27 42.80
CA THR A 393 -58.42 -19.63 43.13
C THR A 393 -57.09 -19.94 42.38
N GLU A 394 -56.12 -20.38 43.16
CA GLU A 394 -54.85 -21.01 42.83
C GLU A 394 -55.00 -22.30 42.05
N SER A 395 -53.86 -22.74 41.62
CA SER A 395 -53.50 -24.15 41.34
C SER A 395 -53.25 -24.43 39.85
N THR A 396 -52.22 -25.02 39.33
CA THR A 396 -51.14 -25.84 39.87
C THR A 396 -50.17 -26.10 38.69
N LYS A 397 -48.90 -26.18 39.02
CA LYS A 397 -47.84 -26.78 38.20
C LYS A 397 -48.02 -28.31 38.19
N PRO A 398 -47.68 -29.03 37.14
CA PRO A 398 -46.67 -30.06 37.32
C PRO A 398 -45.63 -30.11 36.13
N SER A 399 -44.34 -30.12 36.40
CA SER A 399 -43.46 -31.25 36.67
C SER A 399 -42.99 -31.99 35.43
N GLN A 400 -41.70 -31.84 35.25
CA GLN A 400 -40.79 -32.53 34.37
C GLN A 400 -40.68 -34.01 34.74
N PRO A 401 -40.25 -34.89 33.85
CA PRO A 401 -39.34 -35.97 34.23
C PRO A 401 -38.03 -35.94 33.42
N ALA A 402 -36.96 -36.20 34.11
CA ALA A 402 -35.64 -36.53 33.64
C ALA A 402 -35.42 -38.07 33.71
N PRO A 403 -34.22 -38.59 33.52
CA PRO A 403 -33.75 -39.27 32.31
C PRO A 403 -33.62 -40.78 32.50
N THR A 404 -33.35 -41.51 31.45
CA THR A 404 -32.93 -42.92 31.58
C THR A 404 -31.68 -43.22 30.72
N GLU A 405 -30.62 -43.62 31.39
CA GLU A 405 -29.43 -44.24 30.82
C GLU A 405 -29.77 -45.63 30.29
N SER A 406 -29.08 -46.09 29.28
CA SER A 406 -28.57 -47.45 29.18
C SER A 406 -27.48 -47.57 28.08
N GLU A 407 -26.43 -48.20 28.53
CA GLU A 407 -25.24 -48.68 27.85
C GLU A 407 -25.50 -49.56 26.63
N SER A 408 -24.55 -49.52 25.68
CA SER A 408 -23.68 -50.66 25.36
C SER A 408 -22.86 -50.41 24.11
N THR A 409 -21.54 -50.52 24.25
CA THR A 409 -20.52 -50.72 23.21
C THR A 409 -20.66 -52.08 22.56
N PRO A 410 -20.22 -52.30 21.29
CA PRO A 410 -18.85 -52.73 21.01
C PRO A 410 -18.18 -52.11 19.76
N ALA A 411 -16.86 -52.08 19.77
CA ALA A 411 -15.95 -51.87 18.65
C ALA A 411 -15.59 -53.20 17.99
N PRO A 412 -14.66 -53.26 16.99
CA PRO A 412 -14.38 -52.38 15.85
C PRO A 412 -14.42 -53.15 14.50
N THR A 413 -14.42 -52.46 13.35
CA THR A 413 -13.93 -53.06 12.08
C THR A 413 -13.34 -51.98 11.16
N GLU A 414 -12.11 -52.22 10.74
CA GLU A 414 -11.37 -51.47 9.74
C GLU A 414 -12.05 -51.45 8.38
N SER A 415 -11.97 -50.33 7.69
CA SER A 415 -11.88 -50.26 6.23
C SER A 415 -11.41 -48.88 5.77
N SER A 416 -10.44 -48.92 4.88
CA SER A 416 -9.67 -47.83 4.25
C SER A 416 -10.47 -46.84 3.37
N PRO A 417 -9.79 -45.81 2.81
CA PRO A 417 -10.22 -44.41 2.93
C PRO A 417 -10.91 -43.86 1.66
N ALA A 418 -11.78 -42.93 1.85
CA ALA A 418 -12.34 -42.06 0.80
C ALA A 418 -11.58 -40.73 0.73
N PRO A 419 -11.56 -40.04 -0.43
CA PRO A 419 -10.65 -38.93 -0.68
C PRO A 419 -11.05 -37.65 0.08
N SER A 420 -10.07 -37.03 0.70
CA SER A 420 -10.18 -35.77 1.38
C SER A 420 -10.41 -34.63 0.39
N LYS A 421 -11.44 -33.83 0.65
CA LYS A 421 -11.59 -32.49 0.09
C LYS A 421 -10.44 -31.62 0.61
N GLY A 422 -9.69 -31.01 -0.32
CA GLY A 422 -8.65 -30.06 0.03
C GLY A 422 -9.21 -28.83 0.71
N GLU A 423 -8.85 -28.66 1.96
CA GLU A 423 -8.94 -27.38 2.64
C GLU A 423 -7.82 -26.49 2.12
N GLY A 424 -8.18 -25.28 1.68
CA GLY A 424 -7.25 -24.28 1.21
C GLY A 424 -6.20 -23.96 2.28
N SER A 425 -4.97 -24.30 1.98
CA SER A 425 -3.81 -23.96 2.81
C SER A 425 -3.63 -22.47 2.83
N LEU A 426 -3.86 -21.84 3.97
CA LEU A 426 -3.33 -20.53 4.30
C LEU A 426 -1.80 -20.61 4.17
N ALA A 427 -1.22 -19.67 3.44
CA ALA A 427 0.22 -19.59 3.26
C ALA A 427 0.92 -19.56 4.62
N THR A 428 1.65 -20.62 4.93
CA THR A 428 2.38 -20.75 6.19
C THR A 428 3.72 -20.06 6.02
N THR A 429 3.81 -18.78 6.38
CA THR A 429 5.07 -18.04 6.49
C THR A 429 6.02 -18.58 7.58
N GLY A 430 5.64 -19.64 8.28
CA GLY A 430 6.44 -20.26 9.35
C GLY A 430 7.49 -21.31 8.90
N ALA A 431 7.43 -21.83 7.68
CA ALA A 431 8.27 -22.97 7.30
C ALA A 431 9.71 -22.60 6.90
N GLN A 432 10.00 -21.34 6.58
CA GLN A 432 11.35 -20.92 6.19
C GLN A 432 12.25 -20.58 7.39
N VAL A 433 11.70 -20.20 8.53
CA VAL A 433 12.48 -19.83 9.73
C VAL A 433 13.26 -21.03 10.28
N THR A 434 12.72 -22.23 10.19
CA THR A 434 13.41 -23.44 10.67
C THR A 434 14.60 -23.85 9.80
N MET A 435 14.60 -23.59 8.50
CA MET A 435 15.76 -23.90 7.64
C MET A 435 16.92 -22.93 7.87
N TYR A 436 16.66 -21.66 8.07
CA TYR A 436 17.72 -20.66 8.32
C TYR A 436 18.32 -20.81 9.73
N ALA A 437 17.54 -21.21 10.73
CA ALA A 437 18.07 -21.51 12.07
C ALA A 437 19.02 -22.72 12.05
N ALA A 438 18.75 -23.75 11.26
CA ALA A 438 19.64 -24.88 11.10
C ALA A 438 20.94 -24.51 10.37
N ALA A 439 20.89 -23.69 9.32
CA ALA A 439 22.06 -23.20 8.61
C ALA A 439 22.94 -22.28 9.49
N ALA A 440 22.36 -21.40 10.28
CA ALA A 440 23.10 -20.55 11.21
C ALA A 440 23.79 -21.34 12.33
N ALA A 441 23.18 -22.42 12.85
CA ALA A 441 23.78 -23.29 13.84
C ALA A 441 25.00 -24.07 13.28
N VAL A 442 24.96 -24.50 12.01
CA VAL A 442 26.08 -25.18 11.37
C VAL A 442 27.24 -24.23 11.10
N LEU A 443 26.98 -23.00 10.64
CA LEU A 443 27.99 -21.98 10.42
C LEU A 443 28.62 -21.50 11.74
N GLY A 444 27.84 -21.36 12.80
CA GLY A 444 28.32 -21.06 14.14
C GLY A 444 29.26 -22.13 14.70
N ALA A 445 28.92 -23.41 14.54
CA ALA A 445 29.76 -24.53 14.97
C ALA A 445 31.08 -24.63 14.20
N LEU A 446 31.07 -24.37 12.90
CA LEU A 446 32.30 -24.33 12.07
C LEU A 446 33.19 -23.13 12.44
N GLY A 447 32.60 -21.96 12.70
CA GLY A 447 33.35 -20.77 13.15
C GLY A 447 34.01 -20.97 14.51
N PHE A 448 33.34 -21.57 15.47
CA PHE A 448 33.90 -21.88 16.80
C PHE A 448 35.02 -22.92 16.74
N GLY A 449 34.86 -23.94 15.87
CA GLY A 449 35.89 -24.96 15.62
C GLY A 449 37.21 -24.36 15.07
N LEU A 450 37.11 -23.41 14.11
CA LEU A 450 38.24 -22.71 13.54
C LEU A 450 39.00 -21.83 14.58
N LEU A 451 38.23 -21.12 15.41
CA LEU A 451 38.77 -20.26 16.49
C LEU A 451 39.51 -21.10 17.57
N ALA A 452 38.95 -22.25 17.95
CA ALA A 452 39.57 -23.16 18.89
C ALA A 452 40.85 -23.79 18.31
N PHE A 453 40.87 -24.12 17.02
CA PHE A 453 42.04 -24.70 16.35
C PHE A 453 43.17 -23.67 16.22
N THR A 454 42.88 -22.41 15.88
CA THR A 454 43.88 -21.34 15.79
C THR A 454 44.47 -20.96 17.15
N ARG A 455 43.66 -20.97 18.23
CA ARG A 455 44.16 -20.76 19.60
C ARG A 455 45.09 -21.88 20.07
N ARG A 456 44.80 -23.15 19.74
CA ARG A 456 45.68 -24.28 20.07
C ARG A 456 47.00 -24.27 19.35
N ARG A 457 47.08 -23.71 18.14
CA ARG A 457 48.36 -23.52 17.43
C ARG A 457 49.23 -22.43 18.02
N ARG A 458 48.65 -21.36 18.58
CA ARG A 458 49.40 -20.24 19.20
C ARG A 458 49.95 -20.58 20.61
N SER A 459 49.46 -21.62 21.25
CA SER A 459 49.99 -22.07 22.57
C SER A 459 51.08 -23.17 22.46
N ARG A 460 51.48 -23.54 21.25
CA ARG A 460 52.54 -24.54 20.98
C ARG A 460 53.71 -24.00 20.14
N ALA A 461 53.76 -22.69 19.93
CA ALA A 461 54.93 -21.94 19.39
C ALA A 461 55.45 -20.91 20.48
#